data_7022852170a151f5c2a07dbc36b9b0d7
#
_entry.id   7022852170a151f5c2a07dbc36b9b0d7
#
_cell.length_a   1.000
_cell.length_b   1.000
_cell.length_c   1.000
_cell.angle_alpha   90.00
_cell.angle_beta   90.00
_cell.angle_gamma   90.00
#
_symmetry.space_group_name_H-M   'P 1'
#
loop_
_entity.id
_entity.type
_entity.pdbx_description
1 polymer ?
#
loop_
_entity_poly.entity_id
_entity_poly.type
_entity_poly.pdbx_seq_one_letter_code
_entity_poly.pdbx_strand_id
1 'polypeptide(L)'
;TGTCKNILKKHYNLELPWELRGGSQVIPWKNGSRICVTHEVDFYHNPGYHKDAHYYHRFVIWDKDWNLEAVSHPFKFMAAKIEFACGLALKDDNFIITYGYQDNAAYALKMPVKLLDNLNWENRKSWINNGL
;
A
#
# COMPACT_ATOMS: atom_id res chain seq x y z
N THR A 1 12.04 21.94 18.32
CA THR A 1 12.22 21.66 16.89
C THR A 1 12.89 20.31 16.71
N GLY A 2 12.26 19.39 16.02
CA GLY A 2 12.82 18.07 15.73
C GLY A 2 13.74 18.11 14.51
N THR A 3 14.81 17.32 14.54
CA THR A 3 15.67 17.09 13.37
C THR A 3 15.34 15.74 12.77
N CYS A 4 14.99 15.69 11.49
CA CYS A 4 14.80 14.44 10.76
C CYS A 4 16.12 13.97 10.16
N LYS A 5 16.42 12.70 10.33
CA LYS A 5 17.62 12.07 9.78
C LYS A 5 17.21 10.80 9.03
N ASN A 6 17.72 10.63 7.82
CA ASN A 6 17.55 9.36 7.12
C ASN A 6 18.33 8.27 7.83
N ILE A 7 17.65 7.27 8.32
CA ILE A 7 18.25 6.10 8.97
C ILE A 7 18.67 5.07 7.90
N LEU A 8 17.85 4.94 6.88
CA LEU A 8 18.07 4.02 5.77
C LEU A 8 17.56 4.63 4.47
N LYS A 9 18.39 4.57 3.45
CA LYS A 9 18.01 4.88 2.08
C LYS A 9 18.41 3.74 1.18
N LYS A 10 17.46 3.14 0.50
CA LYS A 10 17.68 2.01 -0.37
C LYS A 10 17.20 2.34 -1.78
N HIS A 11 18.05 2.14 -2.77
CA HIS A 11 17.68 2.24 -4.17
C HIS A 11 17.49 0.84 -4.73
N TYR A 12 16.36 0.62 -5.38
CA TYR A 12 16.13 -0.60 -6.13
C TYR A 12 16.45 -0.34 -7.60
N ASN A 13 17.32 -1.16 -8.18
CA ASN A 13 17.62 -1.12 -9.61
C ASN A 13 16.50 -1.77 -10.44
N LEU A 14 15.27 -1.50 -10.05
CA LEU A 14 14.05 -2.05 -10.64
C LEU A 14 13.12 -0.89 -10.97
N GLU A 15 12.72 -0.79 -12.23
CA GLU A 15 11.57 0.01 -12.58
C GLU A 15 10.31 -0.77 -12.21
N LEU A 16 9.67 -0.35 -11.13
CA LEU A 16 8.40 -0.93 -10.73
C LEU A 16 7.28 -0.33 -11.60
N PRO A 17 6.34 -1.17 -12.06
CA PRO A 17 5.22 -0.68 -12.88
C PRO A 17 4.18 0.11 -12.07
N TRP A 18 4.41 0.30 -10.78
CA TRP A 18 3.49 0.99 -9.87
C TRP A 18 4.09 2.27 -9.34
N GLU A 19 3.26 3.29 -9.29
CA GLU A 19 3.56 4.53 -8.59
C GLU A 19 3.04 4.45 -7.16
N LEU A 20 3.78 3.75 -6.29
CA LEU A 20 3.43 3.58 -4.90
C LEU A 20 3.63 4.91 -4.15
N ARG A 21 2.56 5.39 -3.54
CA ARG A 21 2.58 6.57 -2.69
C ARG A 21 2.42 6.16 -1.23
N GLY A 22 2.68 7.06 -0.30
CA GLY A 22 2.50 6.84 1.12
C GLY A 22 1.10 6.31 1.48
N GLY A 23 0.91 5.96 2.70
CA GLY A 23 -0.34 5.42 3.22
C GLY A 23 -0.19 5.18 4.71
N SER A 24 -0.28 3.95 5.15
CA SER A 24 -0.07 3.60 6.55
C SER A 24 1.40 3.64 6.96
N GLN A 25 1.65 3.62 8.26
CA GLN A 25 2.95 3.27 8.79
C GLN A 25 3.30 1.82 8.44
N VAL A 26 4.59 1.51 8.47
CA VAL A 26 5.10 0.16 8.32
C VAL A 26 5.09 -0.54 9.66
N ILE A 27 4.56 -1.76 9.73
CA ILE A 27 4.51 -2.56 10.95
C ILE A 27 5.26 -3.88 10.79
N PRO A 28 5.73 -4.49 11.88
CA PRO A 28 6.31 -5.83 11.84
C PRO A 28 5.32 -6.86 11.29
N TRP A 29 5.83 -7.80 10.53
CA TRP A 29 5.09 -8.89 9.92
C TRP A 29 5.80 -10.22 10.14
N LYS A 30 5.38 -11.29 9.49
CA LYS A 30 5.89 -12.64 9.66
C LYS A 30 7.39 -12.77 9.34
N ASN A 31 8.11 -13.57 10.10
CA ASN A 31 9.52 -13.93 9.85
C ASN A 31 10.48 -12.72 9.75
N GLY A 32 10.23 -11.69 10.55
CA GLY A 32 11.04 -10.47 10.54
C GLY A 32 10.77 -9.53 9.37
N SER A 33 9.83 -9.85 8.49
CA SER A 33 9.39 -8.97 7.43
C SER A 33 8.55 -7.80 7.97
N ARG A 34 8.16 -6.91 7.09
CA ARG A 34 7.38 -5.72 7.41
C ARG A 34 6.30 -5.52 6.36
N ILE A 35 5.17 -4.97 6.77
CA ILE A 35 4.03 -4.74 5.90
C ILE A 35 3.46 -3.33 6.09
N CYS A 36 2.97 -2.75 5.02
CA CYS A 36 2.15 -1.54 5.07
C CYS A 36 1.07 -1.56 3.97
N VAL A 37 0.19 -0.56 4.03
CA VAL A 37 -0.75 -0.25 2.95
C VAL A 37 -0.31 1.04 2.29
N THR A 38 -0.17 1.01 0.98
CA THR A 38 0.12 2.18 0.14
C THR A 38 -1.11 2.56 -0.66
N HIS A 39 -1.09 3.73 -1.28
CA HIS A 39 -2.09 4.08 -2.28
C HIS A 39 -1.43 4.47 -3.60
N GLU A 40 -2.18 4.39 -4.65
CA GLU A 40 -1.88 4.94 -5.97
C GLU A 40 -3.11 5.70 -6.49
N VAL A 41 -2.89 6.63 -7.39
CA VAL A 41 -3.94 7.50 -7.91
C VAL A 41 -3.88 7.48 -9.43
N ASP A 42 -4.97 7.08 -10.05
CA ASP A 42 -5.18 7.25 -11.48
C ASP A 42 -5.95 8.54 -11.74
N PHE A 43 -5.39 9.40 -12.56
CA PHE A 43 -6.03 10.64 -12.97
C PHE A 43 -6.64 10.49 -14.35
N TYR A 44 -7.93 10.73 -14.44
CA TYR A 44 -8.67 10.76 -15.70
C TYR A 44 -8.92 12.21 -16.11
N HIS A 45 -8.58 12.53 -17.34
CA HIS A 45 -8.89 13.83 -17.94
C HIS A 45 -10.04 13.67 -18.92
N ASN A 46 -11.23 14.07 -18.50
CA ASN A 46 -12.36 14.18 -19.42
C ASN A 46 -12.38 15.58 -20.05
N PRO A 47 -12.33 15.70 -21.39
CA PRO A 47 -12.43 17.01 -22.03
C PRO A 47 -13.67 17.78 -21.56
N GLY A 48 -13.49 18.99 -21.04
CA GLY A 48 -14.57 19.85 -20.55
C GLY A 48 -15.01 19.61 -19.11
N TYR A 49 -14.38 18.69 -18.35
CA TYR A 49 -14.70 18.40 -16.97
C TYR A 49 -13.48 18.52 -16.05
N HIS A 50 -13.74 18.64 -14.74
CA HIS A 50 -12.69 18.64 -13.73
C HIS A 50 -11.91 17.33 -13.74
N LYS A 51 -10.65 17.41 -13.35
CA LYS A 51 -9.76 16.27 -13.13
C LYS A 51 -10.43 15.27 -12.19
N ASP A 52 -10.64 14.07 -12.65
CA ASP A 52 -11.18 12.97 -11.86
C ASP A 52 -10.03 12.08 -11.34
N ALA A 53 -10.08 11.67 -10.09
CA ALA A 53 -9.07 10.88 -9.44
C ALA A 53 -9.67 9.59 -8.89
N HIS A 54 -9.05 8.46 -9.18
CA HIS A 54 -9.43 7.16 -8.66
C HIS A 54 -8.30 6.60 -7.82
N TYR A 55 -8.58 6.32 -6.55
CA TYR A 55 -7.62 5.82 -5.57
C TYR A 55 -7.72 4.31 -5.44
N TYR A 56 -6.57 3.66 -5.39
CA TYR A 56 -6.41 2.23 -5.15
C TYR A 56 -5.39 2.01 -4.06
N HIS A 57 -5.46 0.85 -3.43
CA HIS A 57 -4.54 0.46 -2.37
C HIS A 57 -3.81 -0.82 -2.73
N ARG A 58 -2.60 -0.96 -2.18
CA ARG A 58 -1.84 -2.20 -2.22
C ARG A 58 -1.24 -2.49 -0.86
N PHE A 59 -1.20 -3.76 -0.48
CA PHE A 59 -0.29 -4.18 0.57
C PHE A 59 1.11 -4.33 -0.02
N VAL A 60 2.10 -3.89 0.74
CA VAL A 60 3.51 -3.97 0.36
C VAL A 60 4.27 -4.65 1.49
N ILE A 61 5.07 -5.64 1.14
CA ILE A 61 5.88 -6.41 2.08
C ILE A 61 7.35 -6.22 1.74
N TRP A 62 8.15 -5.90 2.78
CA TRP A 62 9.61 -5.91 2.73
C TRP A 62 10.15 -7.03 3.60
N ASP A 63 11.26 -7.62 3.20
CA ASP A 63 11.99 -8.57 4.03
C ASP A 63 12.69 -7.86 5.21
N LYS A 64 13.38 -8.65 6.06
CA LYS A 64 14.10 -8.13 7.21
C LYS A 64 15.23 -7.15 6.84
N ASP A 65 15.76 -7.23 5.65
CA ASP A 65 16.83 -6.39 5.13
C ASP A 65 16.31 -5.21 4.29
N TRP A 66 14.99 -4.96 4.33
CA TRP A 66 14.31 -3.92 3.58
C TRP A 66 14.38 -4.09 2.06
N ASN A 67 14.51 -5.30 1.57
CA ASN A 67 14.27 -5.58 0.17
C ASN A 67 12.76 -5.72 -0.07
N LEU A 68 12.29 -5.14 -1.16
CA LEU A 68 10.91 -5.30 -1.59
C LEU A 68 10.65 -6.78 -1.92
N GLU A 69 9.70 -7.40 -1.24
CA GLU A 69 9.43 -8.83 -1.34
C GLU A 69 8.17 -9.13 -2.12
N ALA A 70 7.09 -8.43 -1.82
CA ALA A 70 5.79 -8.65 -2.46
C ALA A 70 4.94 -7.39 -2.49
N VAL A 71 4.13 -7.27 -3.52
CA VAL A 71 3.13 -6.21 -3.69
C VAL A 71 1.82 -6.87 -4.13
N SER A 72 0.73 -6.57 -3.42
CA SER A 72 -0.58 -7.09 -3.81
C SER A 72 -1.10 -6.42 -5.08
N HIS A 73 -2.03 -7.08 -5.75
CA HIS A 73 -2.85 -6.40 -6.75
C HIS A 73 -3.66 -5.27 -6.09
N PRO A 74 -4.07 -4.26 -6.86
CA PRO A 74 -4.79 -3.13 -6.31
C PRO A 74 -6.18 -3.51 -5.82
N PHE A 75 -6.62 -2.86 -4.76
CA PHE A 75 -7.96 -3.03 -4.20
C PHE A 75 -8.53 -1.71 -3.69
N LYS A 76 -9.83 -1.69 -3.44
CA LYS A 76 -10.55 -0.61 -2.78
C LYS A 76 -11.23 -1.11 -1.51
N PHE A 77 -11.42 -0.24 -0.53
CA PHE A 77 -12.14 -0.57 0.69
C PHE A 77 -13.66 -0.57 0.49
N MET A 78 -14.19 0.48 -0.15
CA MET A 78 -15.63 0.70 -0.32
C MET A 78 -16.02 1.08 -1.75
N ALA A 79 -15.13 0.94 -2.71
CA ALA A 79 -15.35 1.31 -4.10
C ALA A 79 -15.63 2.81 -4.35
N ALA A 80 -15.21 3.68 -3.45
CA ALA A 80 -15.24 5.12 -3.67
C ALA A 80 -14.18 5.57 -4.67
N LYS A 81 -14.34 6.76 -5.23
CA LYS A 81 -13.30 7.37 -6.07
C LYS A 81 -12.10 7.78 -5.23
N ILE A 82 -12.35 8.46 -4.11
CA ILE A 82 -11.33 8.94 -3.20
C ILE A 82 -11.43 8.18 -1.89
N GLU A 83 -10.49 7.33 -1.64
CA GLU A 83 -10.26 6.66 -0.37
C GLU A 83 -8.77 6.42 -0.19
N PHE A 84 -8.22 6.73 0.99
CA PHE A 84 -6.79 6.56 1.21
C PHE A 84 -6.51 6.06 2.63
N ALA A 85 -5.69 5.04 2.72
CA ALA A 85 -5.24 4.48 3.99
C ALA A 85 -4.30 5.45 4.69
N CYS A 86 -4.47 5.59 6.01
CA CYS A 86 -3.60 6.42 6.86
C CYS A 86 -3.06 5.69 8.07
N GLY A 87 -3.62 4.55 8.45
CA GLY A 87 -3.14 3.78 9.59
C GLY A 87 -3.31 2.28 9.41
N LEU A 88 -2.39 1.52 9.99
CA LEU A 88 -2.42 0.05 10.01
C LEU A 88 -1.96 -0.44 11.37
N ALA A 89 -2.72 -1.31 11.99
CA ALA A 89 -2.34 -2.01 13.20
C ALA A 89 -2.70 -3.49 13.08
N LEU A 90 -2.01 -4.34 13.82
CA LEU A 90 -2.30 -5.76 13.91
C LEU A 90 -2.75 -6.09 15.33
N LYS A 91 -3.92 -6.71 15.46
CA LYS A 91 -4.46 -7.14 16.74
C LYS A 91 -5.29 -8.41 16.57
N ASP A 92 -4.98 -9.45 17.35
CA ASP A 92 -5.75 -10.70 17.38
C ASP A 92 -6.00 -11.30 15.99
N ASP A 93 -4.95 -11.42 15.17
CA ASP A 93 -5.01 -11.90 13.79
C ASP A 93 -5.92 -11.08 12.86
N ASN A 94 -6.14 -9.82 13.21
CA ASN A 94 -6.84 -8.87 12.36
C ASN A 94 -5.99 -7.63 12.11
N PHE A 95 -6.05 -7.13 10.90
CA PHE A 95 -5.63 -5.75 10.61
C PHE A 95 -6.74 -4.79 11.01
N ILE A 96 -6.36 -3.70 11.63
CA ILE A 96 -7.19 -2.52 11.79
C ILE A 96 -6.60 -1.47 10.86
N ILE A 97 -7.37 -1.06 9.87
CA ILE A 97 -6.95 -0.10 8.85
C ILE A 97 -7.83 1.13 8.98
N THR A 98 -7.21 2.29 9.17
CA THR A 98 -7.94 3.56 9.13
C THR A 98 -7.77 4.20 7.77
N TYR A 99 -8.83 4.79 7.24
CA TYR A 99 -8.79 5.44 5.94
C TYR A 99 -9.76 6.60 5.83
N GLY A 100 -9.39 7.58 5.01
CA GLY A 100 -10.27 8.67 4.60
C GLY A 100 -11.18 8.23 3.44
N TYR A 101 -12.39 8.80 3.40
CA TYR A 101 -13.41 8.48 2.41
C TYR A 101 -14.00 9.77 1.85
N GLN A 102 -13.85 9.99 0.56
CA GLN A 102 -14.41 11.14 -0.18
C GLN A 102 -14.08 12.50 0.44
N ASP A 103 -12.94 12.63 1.11
CA ASP A 103 -12.48 13.84 1.80
C ASP A 103 -13.46 14.41 2.86
N ASN A 104 -14.45 13.64 3.28
CA ASN A 104 -15.46 14.12 4.23
C ASN A 104 -15.76 13.15 5.37
N ALA A 105 -15.19 11.97 5.37
CA ALA A 105 -15.40 10.97 6.41
C ALA A 105 -14.11 10.19 6.68
N ALA A 106 -14.03 9.57 7.84
CA ALA A 106 -12.97 8.66 8.22
C ALA A 106 -13.58 7.38 8.80
N TYR A 107 -13.00 6.25 8.41
CA TYR A 107 -13.43 4.92 8.83
C TYR A 107 -12.30 4.09 9.39
N ALA A 108 -12.65 3.11 10.19
CA ALA A 108 -11.77 2.02 10.59
C ALA A 108 -12.35 0.69 10.11
N LEU A 109 -11.53 -0.07 9.41
CA LEU A 109 -11.86 -1.40 8.91
C LEU A 109 -11.15 -2.44 9.76
N LYS A 110 -11.86 -3.47 10.17
CA LYS A 110 -11.28 -4.69 10.75
C LYS A 110 -11.26 -5.78 9.69
N MET A 111 -10.07 -6.28 9.37
CA MET A 111 -9.88 -7.28 8.32
C MET A 111 -9.07 -8.47 8.86
N PRO A 112 -9.58 -9.70 8.81
CA PRO A 112 -8.79 -10.88 9.16
C PRO A 112 -7.53 -10.97 8.29
N VAL A 113 -6.37 -11.25 8.89
CA VAL A 113 -5.10 -11.36 8.14
C VAL A 113 -5.12 -12.46 7.09
N LYS A 114 -5.90 -13.52 7.29
CA LYS A 114 -6.05 -14.61 6.32
C LYS A 114 -6.64 -14.16 4.97
N LEU A 115 -7.30 -13.00 4.92
CA LEU A 115 -7.79 -12.46 3.64
C LEU A 115 -6.65 -12.05 2.70
N LEU A 116 -5.44 -11.86 3.20
CA LEU A 116 -4.27 -11.66 2.36
C LEU A 116 -4.01 -12.84 1.43
N ASP A 117 -4.39 -14.06 1.84
CA ASP A 117 -4.24 -15.28 1.04
C ASP A 117 -5.18 -15.29 -0.19
N ASN A 118 -6.25 -14.50 -0.15
CA ASN A 118 -7.20 -14.35 -1.25
C ASN A 118 -6.82 -13.25 -2.23
N LEU A 119 -5.82 -12.44 -1.91
CA LEU A 119 -5.30 -11.44 -2.82
C LEU A 119 -4.33 -12.08 -3.82
N ASN A 120 -4.29 -11.55 -5.01
CA ASN A 120 -3.22 -11.85 -5.95
C ASN A 120 -2.00 -11.00 -5.60
N TRP A 121 -0.84 -11.62 -5.69
CA TRP A 121 0.44 -10.98 -5.34
C TRP A 121 1.42 -11.08 -6.47
N GLU A 122 2.20 -10.02 -6.62
CA GLU A 122 3.45 -10.05 -7.36
C GLU A 122 4.61 -10.09 -6.37
N ASN A 123 5.55 -10.98 -6.61
CA ASN A 123 6.70 -11.20 -5.74
C ASN A 123 8.01 -10.94 -6.46
N ARG A 124 9.10 -10.87 -5.71
CA ARG A 124 10.42 -10.56 -6.25
C ARG A 124 10.85 -11.49 -7.39
N LYS A 125 10.50 -12.77 -7.33
CA LYS A 125 10.81 -13.72 -8.42
C LYS A 125 10.13 -13.33 -9.73
N SER A 126 8.89 -12.88 -9.67
CA SER A 126 8.15 -12.43 -10.85
C SER A 126 8.84 -11.25 -11.53
N TRP A 127 9.34 -10.30 -10.75
CA TRP A 127 10.02 -9.12 -11.29
C TRP A 127 11.35 -9.47 -11.93
N ILE A 128 12.15 -10.33 -11.31
CA ILE A 128 13.43 -10.80 -11.84
C ILE A 128 13.21 -11.59 -13.14
N ASN A 129 12.24 -12.50 -13.16
CA ASN A 129 11.95 -13.34 -14.33
C ASN A 129 11.37 -12.54 -15.50
N ASN A 130 10.74 -11.41 -15.24
CA ASN A 130 10.18 -10.52 -16.27
C ASN A 130 11.16 -9.42 -16.70
N GLY A 131 12.44 -9.51 -16.30
CA GLY A 131 13.48 -8.55 -16.67
C GLY A 131 13.40 -7.20 -15.94
N LEU A 132 12.64 -7.17 -14.88
CA LEU A 132 12.48 -5.97 -14.03
C LEU A 132 13.51 -5.91 -12.90
#